data_46d480ff7edfd9585754edad143625ae
#
_entry.id   46d480ff7edfd9585754edad143625ae
#
_cell.length_a   1.000
_cell.length_b   1.000
_cell.length_c   1.000
_cell.angle_alpha   90.00
_cell.angle_beta   90.00
_cell.angle_gamma   90.00
#
_symmetry.space_group_name_H-M   'P 1'
#
loop_
_entity.id
_entity.type
_entity.pdbx_description
1 polymer ?
#
loop_
_entity_poly.entity_id
_entity_poly.type
_entity_poly.pdbx_seq_one_letter_code
_entity_poly.pdbx_strand_id
1 'polypeptide(L)'
;SGQEPDLHKSQIRLFQERTGQYIFISSASTYQKPLAHPVITESTPLYNPYWQYARDKIACETLLMAAYRSTAFPVTIVRPSHTYGDCSVPVAIHGAQGSWQVLARMLEGKPVIVHGDGLSLWTFTHNTDFARGFYGLMGNPHAIGEAVHITSDETLTWNAAFAAIGRALGVEPILQHISSDLLSALRPELLGTLLGDKANSVIFDNS
;
A
#
# COMPACT_ATOMS: atom_id res chain seq x y z
N SER A 1 -13.47 9.66 10.27
CA SER A 1 -14.14 8.67 9.45
C SER A 1 -14.27 7.31 10.16
N GLY A 2 -15.17 7.16 11.12
CA GLY A 2 -15.49 5.87 11.78
C GLY A 2 -16.46 4.98 10.99
N GLN A 3 -16.68 5.26 9.71
CA GLN A 3 -17.71 4.56 8.92
C GLN A 3 -17.26 3.19 8.39
N GLU A 4 -15.99 2.97 8.14
CA GLU A 4 -15.49 1.73 7.53
C GLU A 4 -15.64 0.51 8.47
N PRO A 5 -15.27 0.55 9.77
CA PRO A 5 -15.52 -0.56 10.68
C PRO A 5 -17.00 -0.88 10.91
N ASP A 6 -17.88 0.14 10.93
CA ASP A 6 -19.33 -0.08 11.10
C ASP A 6 -19.96 -0.72 9.88
N LEU A 7 -19.48 -0.41 8.67
CA LEU A 7 -19.86 -1.10 7.44
C LEU A 7 -19.54 -2.59 7.54
N HIS A 8 -18.31 -2.93 8.01
CA HIS A 8 -17.92 -4.33 8.15
C HIS A 8 -18.70 -5.10 9.21
N LYS A 9 -19.13 -4.47 10.30
CA LYS A 9 -20.08 -5.10 11.26
C LYS A 9 -21.39 -5.50 10.57
N SER A 10 -21.91 -4.63 9.72
CA SER A 10 -23.14 -4.91 8.95
C SER A 10 -22.90 -6.02 7.92
N GLN A 11 -21.75 -6.02 7.25
CA GLN A 11 -21.38 -7.05 6.29
C GLN A 11 -21.16 -8.43 6.96
N ILE A 12 -20.51 -8.48 8.13
CA ILE A 12 -20.37 -9.72 8.89
C ILE A 12 -21.79 -10.32 9.18
N ARG A 13 -22.72 -9.52 9.69
CA ARG A 13 -24.10 -9.98 9.96
C ARG A 13 -24.81 -10.47 8.69
N LEU A 14 -24.59 -9.79 7.57
CA LEU A 14 -25.23 -10.13 6.29
C LEU A 14 -24.70 -11.43 5.70
N PHE A 15 -23.37 -11.65 5.77
CA PHE A 15 -22.70 -12.77 5.13
C PHE A 15 -22.42 -13.96 6.06
N GLN A 16 -22.66 -13.82 7.37
CA GLN A 16 -22.52 -14.93 8.31
C GLN A 16 -23.35 -16.12 7.84
N GLU A 17 -22.74 -17.29 7.74
CA GLU A 17 -23.36 -18.56 7.25
C GLU A 17 -23.87 -18.51 5.80
N ARG A 18 -23.56 -17.45 5.04
CA ARG A 18 -24.07 -17.24 3.67
C ARG A 18 -22.95 -17.16 2.63
N THR A 19 -21.70 -17.12 3.05
CA THR A 19 -20.55 -17.10 2.15
C THR A 19 -19.53 -18.15 2.57
N GLY A 20 -18.88 -18.78 1.60
CA GLY A 20 -17.74 -19.68 1.85
C GLY A 20 -16.42 -18.97 2.08
N GLN A 21 -16.32 -17.69 1.64
CA GLN A 21 -15.15 -16.86 1.85
C GLN A 21 -15.52 -15.38 1.76
N TYR A 22 -14.93 -14.56 2.62
CA TYR A 22 -15.02 -13.09 2.60
C TYR A 22 -13.60 -12.54 2.50
N ILE A 23 -13.26 -11.93 1.37
CA ILE A 23 -11.92 -11.36 1.16
C ILE A 23 -11.95 -9.87 1.43
N PHE A 24 -11.13 -9.42 2.40
CA PHE A 24 -10.95 -8.02 2.74
C PHE A 24 -9.65 -7.48 2.17
N ILE A 25 -9.75 -6.45 1.34
CA ILE A 25 -8.56 -5.72 0.85
C ILE A 25 -8.17 -4.67 1.88
N SER A 26 -7.09 -4.98 2.60
CA SER A 26 -6.43 -4.08 3.53
C SER A 26 -5.32 -3.27 2.82
N SER A 27 -4.19 -3.06 3.46
CA SER A 27 -3.05 -2.34 2.90
C SER A 27 -1.77 -2.70 3.66
N ALA A 28 -0.64 -2.75 2.97
CA ALA A 28 0.67 -2.86 3.60
C ALA A 28 1.05 -1.65 4.49
N SER A 29 0.34 -0.53 4.36
CA SER A 29 0.49 0.62 5.28
C SER A 29 0.06 0.34 6.72
N THR A 30 -0.62 -0.78 6.97
CA THR A 30 -1.01 -1.24 8.31
C THR A 30 0.17 -1.73 9.14
N TYR A 31 1.24 -2.22 8.51
CA TYR A 31 2.43 -2.68 9.22
C TYR A 31 3.09 -1.54 10.02
N GLN A 32 3.69 -1.90 11.15
CA GLN A 32 4.25 -0.99 12.14
C GLN A 32 5.09 0.14 11.52
N LYS A 33 4.80 1.38 11.94
CA LYS A 33 5.61 2.56 11.63
C LYS A 33 5.93 3.34 12.92
N PRO A 34 7.19 3.75 13.14
CA PRO A 34 8.36 3.41 12.32
C PRO A 34 8.65 1.91 12.36
N LEU A 35 9.29 1.42 11.32
CA LEU A 35 9.66 0.01 11.22
C LEU A 35 10.76 -0.36 12.21
N ALA A 36 10.59 -1.48 12.91
CA ALA A 36 11.65 -2.06 13.74
C ALA A 36 12.70 -2.79 12.87
N HIS A 37 12.28 -3.33 11.72
CA HIS A 37 13.13 -4.02 10.76
C HIS A 37 12.65 -3.71 9.33
N PRO A 38 13.53 -3.51 8.34
CA PRO A 38 13.12 -3.19 6.97
C PRO A 38 12.43 -4.35 6.24
N VAL A 39 12.71 -5.60 6.62
CA VAL A 39 12.03 -6.78 6.07
C VAL A 39 10.72 -7.00 6.82
N ILE A 40 9.63 -7.03 6.09
CA ILE A 40 8.27 -7.20 6.58
C ILE A 40 7.77 -8.59 6.21
N THR A 41 7.21 -9.28 7.21
CA THR A 41 6.43 -10.51 7.06
C THR A 41 4.99 -10.25 7.47
N GLU A 42 4.06 -11.16 7.21
CA GLU A 42 2.66 -11.04 7.65
C GLU A 42 2.51 -11.00 9.17
N SER A 43 3.49 -11.53 9.91
CA SER A 43 3.53 -11.48 11.38
C SER A 43 4.06 -10.15 11.94
N THR A 44 4.56 -9.25 11.10
CA THR A 44 4.97 -7.89 11.53
C THR A 44 3.80 -7.19 12.22
N PRO A 45 4.00 -6.60 13.42
CA PRO A 45 2.94 -5.91 14.16
C PRO A 45 2.25 -4.83 13.33
N LEU A 46 0.96 -4.59 13.62
CA LEU A 46 0.16 -3.57 12.95
C LEU A 46 0.10 -2.32 13.82
N TYR A 47 0.67 -1.21 13.35
CA TYR A 47 0.65 0.06 14.04
C TYR A 47 1.06 1.22 13.13
N ASN A 48 0.22 2.24 12.98
CA ASN A 48 0.55 3.43 12.19
C ASN A 48 0.03 4.70 12.86
N PRO A 49 0.88 5.48 13.55
CA PRO A 49 0.44 6.70 14.24
C PRO A 49 0.24 7.88 13.29
N TYR A 50 0.80 7.82 12.07
CA TYR A 50 0.84 8.95 11.14
C TYR A 50 -0.36 9.01 10.20
N TRP A 51 -1.00 7.87 9.90
CA TRP A 51 -2.01 7.79 8.83
C TRP A 51 -3.35 7.23 9.31
N GLN A 52 -4.41 8.06 9.25
CA GLN A 52 -5.74 7.65 9.66
C GLN A 52 -6.27 6.48 8.82
N TYR A 53 -6.04 6.51 7.51
CA TYR A 53 -6.38 5.40 6.61
C TYR A 53 -5.81 4.06 7.10
N ALA A 54 -4.55 4.02 7.48
CA ALA A 54 -3.92 2.79 7.98
C ALA A 54 -4.55 2.34 9.32
N ARG A 55 -4.88 3.29 10.22
CA ARG A 55 -5.58 2.97 11.48
C ARG A 55 -6.98 2.40 11.22
N ASP A 56 -7.71 2.95 10.25
CA ASP A 56 -9.03 2.45 9.87
C ASP A 56 -8.92 1.02 9.32
N LYS A 57 -7.93 0.74 8.46
CA LYS A 57 -7.64 -0.62 7.97
C LYS A 57 -7.29 -1.59 9.10
N ILE A 58 -6.43 -1.19 10.05
CA ILE A 58 -6.09 -1.99 11.23
C ILE A 58 -7.35 -2.31 12.05
N ALA A 59 -8.23 -1.33 12.27
CA ALA A 59 -9.48 -1.54 12.99
C ALA A 59 -10.41 -2.55 12.27
N CYS A 60 -10.49 -2.47 10.95
CA CYS A 60 -11.25 -3.43 10.14
C CYS A 60 -10.66 -4.84 10.22
N GLU A 61 -9.34 -5.00 10.09
CA GLU A 61 -8.68 -6.30 10.24
C GLU A 61 -8.94 -6.89 11.63
N THR A 62 -8.80 -6.09 12.68
CA THR A 62 -9.05 -6.50 14.07
C THR A 62 -10.48 -7.01 14.25
N LEU A 63 -11.46 -6.28 13.71
CA LEU A 63 -12.88 -6.66 13.77
C LEU A 63 -13.14 -7.98 13.02
N LEU A 64 -12.62 -8.12 11.81
CA LEU A 64 -12.83 -9.30 10.97
C LEU A 64 -12.16 -10.55 11.57
N MET A 65 -10.95 -10.42 12.09
CA MET A 65 -10.24 -11.50 12.77
C MET A 65 -10.91 -11.88 14.11
N ALA A 66 -11.52 -10.92 14.80
CA ALA A 66 -12.34 -11.24 15.99
C ALA A 66 -13.59 -12.04 15.60
N ALA A 67 -14.26 -11.72 14.50
CA ALA A 67 -15.39 -12.48 13.98
C ALA A 67 -14.98 -13.90 13.55
N TYR A 68 -13.83 -14.04 12.88
CA TYR A 68 -13.28 -15.37 12.55
C TYR A 68 -13.09 -16.23 13.81
N ARG A 69 -12.46 -15.69 14.85
CA ARG A 69 -12.17 -16.42 16.10
C ARG A 69 -13.43 -16.77 16.91
N SER A 70 -14.46 -15.89 16.90
CA SER A 70 -15.65 -16.04 17.72
C SER A 70 -16.79 -16.78 17.04
N THR A 71 -16.94 -16.63 15.72
CA THR A 71 -18.07 -17.17 14.96
C THR A 71 -17.67 -17.94 13.71
N ALA A 72 -16.39 -18.22 13.53
CA ALA A 72 -15.83 -18.86 12.33
C ALA A 72 -16.20 -18.12 11.02
N PHE A 73 -16.34 -16.78 11.06
CA PHE A 73 -16.59 -15.98 9.87
C PHE A 73 -15.42 -16.16 8.87
N PRO A 74 -15.66 -16.62 7.63
CA PRO A 74 -14.62 -17.14 6.74
C PRO A 74 -13.83 -16.01 6.05
N VAL A 75 -13.08 -15.22 6.82
CA VAL A 75 -12.30 -14.07 6.30
C VAL A 75 -10.93 -14.46 5.79
N THR A 76 -10.53 -13.85 4.69
CA THR A 76 -9.15 -13.76 4.20
C THR A 76 -8.78 -12.28 4.10
N ILE A 77 -7.67 -11.87 4.69
CA ILE A 77 -7.18 -10.48 4.62
C ILE A 77 -6.04 -10.41 3.60
N VAL A 78 -6.12 -9.44 2.69
CA VAL A 78 -5.08 -9.19 1.68
C VAL A 78 -4.50 -7.80 1.87
N ARG A 79 -3.17 -7.70 2.00
CA ARG A 79 -2.42 -6.46 2.19
C ARG A 79 -1.59 -6.13 0.95
N PRO A 80 -2.15 -5.41 -0.04
CA PRO A 80 -1.37 -4.96 -1.20
C PRO A 80 -0.34 -3.91 -0.78
N SER A 81 0.81 -3.88 -1.48
CA SER A 81 1.77 -2.79 -1.46
C SER A 81 1.33 -1.67 -2.42
N HIS A 82 2.27 -0.93 -3.01
CA HIS A 82 1.95 0.06 -4.04
C HIS A 82 1.63 -0.62 -5.37
N THR A 83 0.36 -0.85 -5.62
CA THR A 83 -0.11 -1.37 -6.91
C THR A 83 -0.14 -0.25 -7.96
N TYR A 84 0.25 -0.58 -9.18
CA TYR A 84 0.20 0.30 -10.34
C TYR A 84 -0.28 -0.47 -11.58
N GLY A 85 -0.53 0.22 -12.67
CA GLY A 85 -0.99 -0.39 -13.92
C GLY A 85 -1.05 0.62 -15.06
N ASP A 86 -1.69 0.27 -16.16
CA ASP A 86 -1.71 1.04 -17.42
C ASP A 86 -2.23 2.48 -17.27
N CYS A 87 -3.03 2.76 -16.25
CA CYS A 87 -3.63 4.08 -16.01
C CYS A 87 -2.90 4.91 -14.95
N SER A 88 -1.84 4.38 -14.33
CA SER A 88 -1.11 5.08 -13.27
C SER A 88 0.32 4.59 -13.14
N VAL A 89 1.26 5.50 -12.90
CA VAL A 89 2.64 5.14 -12.57
C VAL A 89 2.89 5.22 -11.07
N PRO A 90 3.83 4.42 -10.55
CA PRO A 90 4.11 4.35 -9.12
C PRO A 90 4.97 5.55 -8.67
N VAL A 91 4.33 6.68 -8.39
CA VAL A 91 4.98 7.85 -7.79
C VAL A 91 4.40 8.12 -6.41
N ALA A 92 5.24 8.57 -5.48
CA ALA A 92 4.82 8.84 -4.10
C ALA A 92 3.99 10.12 -3.98
N ILE A 93 4.33 11.11 -4.81
CA ILE A 93 3.72 12.45 -4.79
C ILE A 93 3.21 12.75 -6.20
N HIS A 94 1.97 13.11 -6.29
CA HIS A 94 1.33 13.52 -7.53
C HIS A 94 0.36 14.69 -7.28
N GLY A 95 -0.06 15.37 -8.33
CA GLY A 95 -1.02 16.46 -8.24
C GLY A 95 -2.46 15.99 -8.31
N ALA A 96 -3.39 16.95 -8.39
CA ALA A 96 -4.83 16.69 -8.45
C ALA A 96 -5.27 15.84 -9.66
N GLN A 97 -4.48 15.83 -10.74
CA GLN A 97 -4.72 15.01 -11.93
C GLN A 97 -3.98 13.65 -11.90
N GLY A 98 -3.60 13.20 -10.71
CA GLY A 98 -2.91 11.92 -10.51
C GLY A 98 -1.46 11.92 -11.02
N SER A 99 -0.95 10.72 -11.32
CA SER A 99 0.45 10.52 -11.73
C SER A 99 0.78 11.13 -13.11
N TRP A 100 -0.20 11.36 -13.96
CA TRP A 100 0.00 11.98 -15.27
C TRP A 100 0.70 13.34 -15.18
N GLN A 101 0.41 14.17 -14.17
CA GLN A 101 1.08 15.45 -13.98
C GLN A 101 2.59 15.31 -13.82
N VAL A 102 3.06 14.24 -13.18
CA VAL A 102 4.49 13.96 -13.02
C VAL A 102 5.11 13.62 -14.37
N LEU A 103 4.45 12.75 -15.15
CA LEU A 103 4.91 12.37 -16.49
C LEU A 103 4.96 13.58 -17.44
N ALA A 104 3.92 14.41 -17.44
CA ALA A 104 3.87 15.61 -18.27
C ALA A 104 5.04 16.56 -17.94
N ARG A 105 5.35 16.77 -16.64
CA ARG A 105 6.50 17.58 -16.23
C ARG A 105 7.82 16.99 -16.71
N MET A 106 7.99 15.67 -16.63
CA MET A 106 9.20 14.98 -17.12
C MET A 106 9.36 15.19 -18.64
N LEU A 107 8.27 15.01 -19.42
CA LEU A 107 8.26 15.25 -20.87
C LEU A 107 8.55 16.69 -21.26
N GLU A 108 8.16 17.65 -20.42
CA GLU A 108 8.45 19.08 -20.59
C GLU A 108 9.83 19.50 -20.07
N GLY A 109 10.65 18.56 -19.58
CA GLY A 109 11.96 18.86 -18.97
C GLY A 109 11.86 19.69 -17.69
N LYS A 110 10.74 19.61 -16.95
CA LYS A 110 10.52 20.30 -15.69
C LYS A 110 10.90 19.42 -14.49
N PRO A 111 11.41 20.00 -13.39
CA PRO A 111 11.72 19.26 -12.18
C PRO A 111 10.49 18.55 -11.63
N VAL A 112 10.69 17.32 -11.12
CA VAL A 112 9.69 16.53 -10.39
C VAL A 112 10.17 16.29 -8.97
N ILE A 113 9.24 16.33 -8.00
CA ILE A 113 9.56 16.19 -6.58
C ILE A 113 9.73 14.72 -6.23
N VAL A 114 10.83 14.42 -5.54
CA VAL A 114 11.08 13.14 -4.86
C VAL A 114 11.19 13.41 -3.37
N HIS A 115 10.50 12.64 -2.54
CA HIS A 115 10.55 12.79 -1.09
C HIS A 115 11.85 12.23 -0.51
N GLY A 116 12.34 12.86 0.55
CA GLY A 116 13.61 12.50 1.17
C GLY A 116 14.78 12.66 0.20
N ASP A 117 15.71 11.75 0.26
CA ASP A 117 16.84 11.61 -0.68
C ASP A 117 16.53 10.68 -1.86
N GLY A 118 15.32 10.12 -1.88
CA GLY A 118 14.89 9.15 -2.89
C GLY A 118 15.51 7.76 -2.74
N LEU A 119 16.20 7.47 -1.63
CA LEU A 119 16.91 6.20 -1.39
C LEU A 119 16.08 5.21 -0.55
N SER A 120 14.95 5.61 0.03
CA SER A 120 14.09 4.65 0.70
C SER A 120 13.61 3.57 -0.29
N LEU A 121 13.65 2.32 0.17
CA LEU A 121 13.30 1.14 -0.62
C LEU A 121 11.78 0.96 -0.64
N TRP A 122 11.25 0.60 -1.79
CA TRP A 122 9.84 0.33 -1.95
C TRP A 122 9.57 -0.79 -2.94
N THR A 123 8.47 -1.50 -2.73
CA THR A 123 8.02 -2.59 -3.62
C THR A 123 6.80 -2.13 -4.41
N PHE A 124 6.91 -2.20 -5.73
CA PHE A 124 5.86 -1.85 -6.67
C PHE A 124 5.31 -3.13 -7.31
N THR A 125 4.00 -3.31 -7.27
CA THR A 125 3.36 -4.51 -7.79
C THR A 125 2.44 -4.15 -8.95
N HIS A 126 2.68 -4.71 -10.14
CA HIS A 126 1.79 -4.48 -11.25
C HIS A 126 0.42 -5.11 -10.98
N ASN A 127 -0.66 -4.45 -11.40
CA ASN A 127 -2.02 -4.89 -11.14
C ASN A 127 -2.34 -6.30 -11.67
N THR A 128 -1.72 -6.71 -12.78
CA THR A 128 -1.88 -8.07 -13.32
C THR A 128 -1.23 -9.13 -12.44
N ASP A 129 -0.08 -8.83 -11.83
CA ASP A 129 0.61 -9.75 -10.92
C ASP A 129 -0.12 -9.83 -9.59
N PHE A 130 -0.59 -8.68 -9.07
CA PHE A 130 -1.50 -8.68 -7.93
C PHE A 130 -2.74 -9.53 -8.20
N ALA A 131 -3.38 -9.37 -9.37
CA ALA A 131 -4.57 -10.12 -9.75
C ALA A 131 -4.33 -11.64 -9.81
N ARG A 132 -3.15 -12.08 -10.29
CA ARG A 132 -2.78 -13.52 -10.29
C ARG A 132 -2.71 -14.08 -8.88
N GLY A 133 -1.98 -13.41 -7.97
CA GLY A 133 -1.91 -13.81 -6.56
C GLY A 133 -3.28 -13.81 -5.89
N PHE A 134 -4.05 -12.74 -6.12
CA PHE A 134 -5.40 -12.61 -5.59
C PHE A 134 -6.34 -13.72 -6.07
N TYR A 135 -6.29 -14.06 -7.37
CA TYR A 135 -7.08 -15.16 -7.93
C TYR A 135 -6.76 -16.50 -7.25
N GLY A 136 -5.49 -16.76 -6.91
CA GLY A 136 -5.09 -17.97 -6.20
C GLY A 136 -5.63 -18.08 -4.77
N LEU A 137 -6.07 -16.96 -4.17
CA LEU A 137 -6.72 -16.95 -2.85
C LEU A 137 -8.22 -17.20 -2.92
N MET A 138 -8.85 -16.93 -4.07
CA MET A 138 -10.30 -17.07 -4.22
C MET A 138 -10.73 -18.53 -4.15
N GLY A 139 -11.61 -18.85 -3.19
CA GLY A 139 -12.09 -20.20 -2.96
C GLY A 139 -11.06 -21.14 -2.31
N ASN A 140 -9.90 -20.64 -1.90
CA ASN A 140 -8.87 -21.42 -1.23
C ASN A 140 -9.20 -21.55 0.28
N PRO A 141 -9.53 -22.73 0.79
CA PRO A 141 -9.87 -22.92 2.21
C PRO A 141 -8.67 -22.66 3.15
N HIS A 142 -7.43 -22.83 2.67
CA HIS A 142 -6.24 -22.55 3.46
C HIS A 142 -5.97 -21.07 3.66
N ALA A 143 -6.60 -20.20 2.87
CA ALA A 143 -6.49 -18.75 3.03
C ALA A 143 -7.49 -18.20 4.06
N ILE A 144 -8.44 -19.01 4.54
CA ILE A 144 -9.44 -18.58 5.53
C ILE A 144 -8.79 -18.45 6.91
N GLY A 145 -8.97 -17.29 7.52
CA GLY A 145 -8.35 -16.94 8.80
C GLY A 145 -6.93 -16.38 8.67
N GLU A 146 -6.41 -16.28 7.44
CA GLU A 146 -5.07 -15.76 7.18
C GLU A 146 -5.09 -14.29 6.72
N ALA A 147 -3.97 -13.62 6.98
CA ALA A 147 -3.67 -12.31 6.44
C ALA A 147 -2.39 -12.43 5.62
N VAL A 148 -2.46 -12.12 4.33
CA VAL A 148 -1.36 -12.27 3.39
C VAL A 148 -1.06 -10.95 2.69
N HIS A 149 0.20 -10.69 2.37
CA HIS A 149 0.53 -9.64 1.41
C HIS A 149 0.76 -10.22 0.01
N ILE A 150 0.37 -9.48 -1.00
CA ILE A 150 0.62 -9.82 -2.41
C ILE A 150 1.47 -8.70 -2.97
N THR A 151 2.76 -8.97 -3.14
CA THR A 151 3.76 -7.98 -3.57
C THR A 151 4.73 -8.59 -4.57
N SER A 152 5.41 -7.74 -5.34
CA SER A 152 6.56 -8.16 -6.15
C SER A 152 7.75 -8.49 -5.26
N ASP A 153 8.65 -9.34 -5.72
CA ASP A 153 9.95 -9.59 -5.08
C ASP A 153 10.96 -8.46 -5.36
N GLU A 154 10.71 -7.67 -6.40
CA GLU A 154 11.60 -6.56 -6.77
C GLU A 154 11.39 -5.36 -5.86
N THR A 155 12.50 -4.92 -5.26
CA THR A 155 12.56 -3.73 -4.43
C THR A 155 13.43 -2.67 -5.11
N LEU A 156 12.89 -1.45 -5.26
CA LEU A 156 13.56 -0.32 -5.89
C LEU A 156 13.66 0.86 -4.92
N THR A 157 14.70 1.69 -5.09
CA THR A 157 14.67 3.04 -4.53
C THR A 157 13.72 3.92 -5.34
N TRP A 158 13.22 4.99 -4.75
CA TRP A 158 12.39 5.95 -5.50
C TRP A 158 13.16 6.60 -6.65
N ASN A 159 14.46 6.88 -6.48
CA ASN A 159 15.31 7.37 -7.57
C ASN A 159 15.37 6.36 -8.74
N ALA A 160 15.52 5.07 -8.43
CA ALA A 160 15.52 4.02 -9.46
C ALA A 160 14.16 3.90 -10.18
N ALA A 161 13.05 4.06 -9.44
CA ALA A 161 11.70 4.07 -10.02
C ALA A 161 11.52 5.27 -10.99
N PHE A 162 11.92 6.48 -10.59
CA PHE A 162 11.87 7.66 -11.47
C PHE A 162 12.78 7.50 -12.69
N ALA A 163 13.98 6.92 -12.52
CA ALA A 163 14.86 6.64 -13.65
C ALA A 163 14.24 5.61 -14.62
N ALA A 164 13.55 4.60 -14.11
CA ALA A 164 12.83 3.62 -14.94
C ALA A 164 11.69 4.28 -15.73
N ILE A 165 10.92 5.17 -15.09
CA ILE A 165 9.88 5.96 -15.76
C ILE A 165 10.49 6.86 -16.84
N GLY A 166 11.59 7.55 -16.55
CA GLY A 166 12.29 8.39 -17.51
C GLY A 166 12.77 7.60 -18.73
N ARG A 167 13.37 6.43 -18.53
CA ARG A 167 13.76 5.55 -19.64
C ARG A 167 12.57 5.15 -20.51
N ALA A 168 11.43 4.82 -19.89
CA ALA A 168 10.22 4.45 -20.62
C ALA A 168 9.65 5.62 -21.44
N LEU A 169 9.81 6.86 -20.97
CA LEU A 169 9.40 8.08 -21.66
C LEU A 169 10.45 8.61 -22.67
N GLY A 170 11.68 8.05 -22.67
CA GLY A 170 12.78 8.54 -23.49
C GLY A 170 13.35 9.89 -23.02
N VAL A 171 13.25 10.22 -21.73
CA VAL A 171 13.74 11.46 -21.13
C VAL A 171 14.59 11.20 -19.89
N GLU A 172 15.53 12.11 -19.60
CA GLU A 172 16.27 12.13 -18.32
C GLU A 172 15.47 12.95 -17.30
N PRO A 173 14.99 12.35 -16.19
CA PRO A 173 14.18 13.09 -15.23
C PRO A 173 15.03 14.04 -14.38
N ILE A 174 14.59 15.29 -14.22
CA ILE A 174 15.20 16.26 -13.32
C ILE A 174 14.54 16.08 -11.94
N LEU A 175 15.26 15.41 -11.01
CA LEU A 175 14.74 15.11 -9.68
C LEU A 175 15.05 16.24 -8.70
N GLN A 176 14.02 16.73 -8.00
CA GLN A 176 14.14 17.68 -6.90
C GLN A 176 13.83 16.99 -5.59
N HIS A 177 14.86 16.68 -4.82
CA HIS A 177 14.75 16.03 -3.51
C HIS A 177 14.33 17.04 -2.45
N ILE A 178 13.26 16.71 -1.71
CA ILE A 178 12.72 17.52 -0.63
C ILE A 178 12.40 16.60 0.55
N SER A 179 12.84 16.96 1.77
CA SER A 179 12.59 16.12 2.94
C SER A 179 11.11 15.84 3.15
N SER A 180 10.79 14.61 3.57
CA SER A 180 9.41 14.18 3.83
C SER A 180 8.74 15.03 4.91
N ASP A 181 9.50 15.47 5.92
CA ASP A 181 9.01 16.35 6.98
C ASP A 181 8.60 17.73 6.45
N LEU A 182 9.44 18.35 5.58
CA LEU A 182 9.11 19.63 4.98
C LEU A 182 7.90 19.52 4.06
N LEU A 183 7.83 18.47 3.24
CA LEU A 183 6.68 18.20 2.38
C LEU A 183 5.39 18.06 3.20
N SER A 184 5.46 17.31 4.31
CA SER A 184 4.32 17.09 5.21
C SER A 184 3.92 18.36 5.96
N ALA A 185 4.88 19.23 6.28
CA ALA A 185 4.60 20.53 6.90
C ALA A 185 3.91 21.51 5.93
N LEU A 186 4.34 21.52 4.67
CA LEU A 186 3.76 22.36 3.62
C LEU A 186 2.42 21.82 3.09
N ARG A 187 2.27 20.51 3.09
CA ARG A 187 1.11 19.79 2.56
C ARG A 187 0.70 18.68 3.56
N PRO A 188 -0.07 19.03 4.61
CA PRO A 188 -0.43 18.10 5.69
C PRO A 188 -1.11 16.81 5.23
N GLU A 189 -1.81 16.82 4.09
CA GLU A 189 -2.40 15.65 3.47
C GLU A 189 -1.37 14.59 3.04
N LEU A 190 -0.10 14.96 2.87
CA LEU A 190 0.99 14.04 2.52
C LEU A 190 1.59 13.34 3.74
N LEU A 191 1.29 13.79 4.98
CA LEU A 191 1.86 13.24 6.20
C LEU A 191 1.70 11.72 6.27
N GLY A 192 0.48 11.23 6.07
CA GLY A 192 0.17 9.81 6.15
C GLY A 192 0.91 9.00 5.08
N THR A 193 0.83 9.44 3.83
CA THR A 193 1.48 8.76 2.70
C THR A 193 3.00 8.79 2.75
N LEU A 194 3.60 9.82 3.30
CA LEU A 194 5.06 9.93 3.41
C LEU A 194 5.56 9.32 4.72
N LEU A 195 5.35 9.95 5.87
CA LEU A 195 5.89 9.49 7.15
C LEU A 195 5.21 8.20 7.63
N GLY A 196 3.94 8.01 7.31
CA GLY A 196 3.20 6.79 7.63
C GLY A 196 3.46 5.64 6.66
N ASP A 197 4.21 5.84 5.57
CA ASP A 197 4.38 4.79 4.56
C ASP A 197 5.71 4.96 3.79
N LYS A 198 5.76 5.78 2.75
CA LYS A 198 6.76 5.76 1.67
C LYS A 198 8.14 6.28 2.04
N ALA A 199 8.27 7.05 3.11
CA ALA A 199 9.56 7.49 3.64
C ALA A 199 10.33 6.37 4.39
N ASN A 200 9.67 5.25 4.67
CA ASN A 200 10.28 4.10 5.31
C ASN A 200 10.73 3.08 4.26
N SER A 201 11.95 2.54 4.40
CA SER A 201 12.40 1.44 3.55
C SER A 201 11.66 0.16 3.89
N VAL A 202 11.03 -0.48 2.89
CA VAL A 202 10.23 -1.70 3.06
C VAL A 202 10.67 -2.75 2.05
N ILE A 203 10.94 -3.95 2.54
CA ILE A 203 11.19 -5.16 1.76
C ILE A 203 10.19 -6.20 2.23
N PHE A 204 9.37 -6.73 1.34
CA PHE A 204 8.41 -7.77 1.69
C PHE A 204 9.05 -9.15 1.52
N ASP A 205 8.89 -9.99 2.52
CA ASP A 205 9.27 -11.40 2.47
C ASP A 205 8.07 -12.21 1.96
N ASN A 206 8.18 -12.73 0.76
CA ASN A 206 7.14 -13.54 0.10
C ASN A 206 7.39 -15.06 0.25
N SER A 207 8.27 -15.50 1.17
CA SER A 207 8.60 -16.91 1.37
C SER A 207 7.50 -17.71 2.11
#